data_7bdc2a86c5168d948a2fed5a20aca409
#
_entry.id   7bdc2a86c5168d948a2fed5a20aca409
#
_cell.length_a   1.000
_cell.length_b   1.000
_cell.length_c   1.000
_cell.angle_alpha   90.00
_cell.angle_beta   90.00
_cell.angle_gamma   90.00
#
_symmetry.space_group_name_H-M   'P 1'
#
loop_
_entity.id
_entity.type
_entity.pdbx_description
1 polymer ?
#
loop_
_entity_poly.entity_id
_entity_poly.type
_entity_poly.pdbx_seq_one_letter_code
_entity_poly.pdbx_strand_id
1 'polypeptide(L)'
;MDDKISPELKLAMDADGYMPYSSLYLGYNASDDSWMLIIRHSGDIDDLEGDILNSCVYLLGGYAIVNVYSYNIKRLQEEPRVLYIDKAQYYSYGAGVAYDRYISCITENFMSKYGLTGEGVCIGIIDSGVNILNREFADDAGSRIVMYWNQNTDYERTYPNRYGLGRIYDQSEIGQMYEDRRLPGVMGEQHGTEVASVAAGSNI
;
A
#
# COMPACT_ATOMS: atom_id res chain seq x y z
N MET A 1 5.53 -4.08 -31.77
CA MET A 1 6.08 -3.89 -30.41
C MET A 1 4.88 -3.81 -29.51
N ASP A 2 4.78 -4.75 -28.58
CA ASP A 2 3.72 -4.67 -27.58
C ASP A 2 3.93 -3.41 -26.76
N ASP A 3 2.85 -2.66 -26.59
CA ASP A 3 2.87 -1.41 -25.90
C ASP A 3 2.95 -1.67 -24.39
N LYS A 4 4.10 -1.42 -23.83
CA LYS A 4 4.39 -1.66 -22.41
C LYS A 4 3.83 -0.58 -21.48
N ILE A 5 3.39 0.55 -22.03
CA ILE A 5 2.90 1.69 -21.24
C ILE A 5 1.39 1.59 -21.06
N SER A 6 0.90 1.79 -19.85
CA SER A 6 -0.54 1.81 -19.55
C SER A 6 -1.26 2.91 -20.36
N PRO A 7 -2.54 2.69 -20.71
CA PRO A 7 -3.34 3.70 -21.42
C PRO A 7 -3.43 5.03 -20.64
N GLU A 8 -3.50 4.95 -19.31
CA GLU A 8 -3.59 6.11 -18.42
C GLU A 8 -2.30 6.93 -18.41
N LEU A 9 -1.14 6.28 -18.41
CA LEU A 9 0.14 6.97 -18.49
C LEU A 9 0.32 7.61 -19.86
N LYS A 10 -0.06 6.94 -20.95
CA LYS A 10 -0.03 7.55 -22.28
C LYS A 10 -0.90 8.79 -22.36
N LEU A 11 -2.14 8.69 -21.88
CA LEU A 11 -3.05 9.82 -21.86
C LEU A 11 -2.45 10.99 -21.07
N ALA A 12 -1.75 10.73 -19.97
CA ALA A 12 -1.08 11.75 -19.18
C ALA A 12 0.10 12.40 -19.92
N MET A 13 0.85 11.61 -20.69
CA MET A 13 1.99 12.12 -21.48
C MET A 13 1.56 12.90 -22.73
N ASP A 14 0.42 12.53 -23.32
CA ASP A 14 -0.11 13.14 -24.54
C ASP A 14 -1.03 14.36 -24.27
N ALA A 15 -1.39 14.59 -22.99
CA ALA A 15 -2.28 15.67 -22.62
C ALA A 15 -1.62 17.05 -22.81
N ASP A 16 -2.30 17.94 -23.53
CA ASP A 16 -1.88 19.33 -23.68
C ASP A 16 -2.08 20.10 -22.35
N GLY A 17 -0.99 20.39 -21.69
CA GLY A 17 -0.95 21.21 -20.49
C GLY A 17 -1.11 20.44 -19.18
N TYR A 18 -0.21 20.72 -18.26
CA TYR A 18 -0.25 20.19 -16.89
C TYR A 18 -1.41 20.78 -16.10
N MET A 19 -2.28 19.92 -15.56
CA MET A 19 -3.34 20.31 -14.64
C MET A 19 -3.01 19.80 -13.21
N PRO A 20 -2.48 20.67 -12.34
CA PRO A 20 -2.26 20.30 -10.94
C PRO A 20 -3.59 19.82 -10.32
N TYR A 21 -3.51 18.83 -9.48
CA TYR A 21 -4.67 18.16 -8.83
C TYR A 21 -5.55 17.26 -9.72
N SER A 22 -5.20 17.06 -10.98
CA SER A 22 -5.83 16.03 -11.79
C SER A 22 -5.30 14.63 -11.42
N SER A 23 -6.19 13.65 -11.29
CA SER A 23 -5.80 12.23 -11.11
C SER A 23 -4.94 11.72 -12.27
N LEU A 24 -5.01 12.38 -13.43
CA LEU A 24 -4.20 12.07 -14.60
C LEU A 24 -2.70 12.23 -14.33
N TYR A 25 -2.32 13.23 -13.51
CA TYR A 25 -0.93 13.54 -13.17
C TYR A 25 -0.48 13.00 -11.81
N LEU A 26 -1.22 12.04 -11.25
CA LEU A 26 -0.81 11.41 -10.00
C LEU A 26 0.54 10.69 -10.20
N GLY A 27 1.51 11.01 -9.35
CA GLY A 27 2.89 10.53 -9.46
C GLY A 27 3.82 11.41 -10.30
N TYR A 28 3.30 12.48 -10.96
CA TYR A 28 4.11 13.44 -11.66
C TYR A 28 4.60 14.57 -10.73
N ASN A 29 5.88 14.86 -10.82
CA ASN A 29 6.52 16.00 -10.14
C ASN A 29 6.90 17.08 -11.17
N ALA A 30 6.13 18.18 -11.18
CA ALA A 30 6.34 19.27 -12.12
C ALA A 30 7.61 20.09 -11.85
N SER A 31 8.21 19.99 -10.66
CA SER A 31 9.42 20.77 -10.33
C SER A 31 10.67 20.27 -11.02
N ASP A 32 10.75 18.99 -11.31
CA ASP A 32 11.89 18.34 -11.95
C ASP A 32 11.52 17.50 -13.18
N ASP A 33 10.27 17.58 -13.62
CA ASP A 33 9.73 16.84 -14.76
C ASP A 33 9.95 15.31 -14.62
N SER A 34 9.63 14.77 -13.44
CA SER A 34 9.79 13.35 -13.15
C SER A 34 8.47 12.67 -12.82
N TRP A 35 8.45 11.37 -13.00
CA TRP A 35 7.32 10.50 -12.70
C TRP A 35 7.70 9.43 -11.68
N MET A 36 6.86 9.22 -10.70
CA MET A 36 6.85 8.01 -9.89
C MET A 36 5.97 6.97 -10.57
N LEU A 37 6.58 5.92 -11.06
CA LEU A 37 5.92 4.85 -11.83
C LEU A 37 6.06 3.53 -11.10
N ILE A 38 5.12 2.63 -11.36
CA ILE A 38 5.25 1.22 -11.03
C ILE A 38 5.59 0.46 -12.30
N ILE A 39 6.62 -0.36 -12.24
CA ILE A 39 7.01 -1.21 -13.37
C ILE A 39 6.92 -2.69 -12.98
N ARG A 40 6.62 -3.51 -13.97
CA ARG A 40 6.85 -4.95 -13.91
C ARG A 40 8.12 -5.26 -14.68
N HIS A 41 9.02 -6.01 -14.08
CA HIS A 41 10.32 -6.33 -14.70
C HIS A 41 10.67 -7.82 -14.57
N SER A 42 11.60 -8.26 -15.41
CA SER A 42 12.23 -9.57 -15.35
C SER A 42 13.72 -9.43 -15.11
N GLY A 43 14.25 -10.17 -14.14
CA GLY A 43 15.67 -10.10 -13.79
C GLY A 43 16.05 -8.83 -13.03
N ASP A 44 17.33 -8.63 -12.89
CA ASP A 44 17.94 -7.50 -12.19
C ASP A 44 17.95 -6.25 -13.07
N ILE A 45 17.65 -5.09 -12.49
CA ILE A 45 17.61 -3.78 -13.14
C ILE A 45 18.41 -2.71 -12.38
N ASP A 46 19.29 -3.11 -11.45
CA ASP A 46 20.11 -2.18 -10.64
C ASP A 46 20.99 -1.27 -11.51
N ASP A 47 21.44 -1.77 -12.65
CA ASP A 47 22.26 -1.03 -13.63
C ASP A 47 21.50 0.12 -14.32
N LEU A 48 20.17 0.17 -14.22
CA LEU A 48 19.38 1.28 -14.76
C LEU A 48 19.34 2.48 -13.79
N GLU A 49 19.63 2.29 -12.50
CA GLU A 49 19.68 3.39 -11.54
C GLU A 49 20.89 4.29 -11.82
N GLY A 50 20.64 5.59 -11.89
CA GLY A 50 21.63 6.60 -12.26
C GLY A 50 21.81 6.82 -13.77
N ASP A 51 21.27 5.95 -14.63
CA ASP A 51 21.25 6.15 -16.10
C ASP A 51 19.85 6.45 -16.62
N ILE A 52 18.87 5.56 -16.40
CA ILE A 52 17.48 5.72 -16.84
C ILE A 52 16.60 6.13 -15.66
N LEU A 53 16.82 5.50 -14.50
CA LEU A 53 16.06 5.68 -13.28
C LEU A 53 16.80 6.60 -12.32
N ASN A 54 16.06 7.51 -11.67
CA ASN A 54 16.60 8.34 -10.60
C ASN A 54 16.62 7.57 -9.27
N SER A 55 15.66 6.66 -9.08
CA SER A 55 15.60 5.75 -7.94
C SER A 55 14.79 4.50 -8.28
N CYS A 56 15.07 3.40 -7.58
CA CYS A 56 14.37 2.14 -7.74
C CYS A 56 14.11 1.51 -6.36
N VAL A 57 12.86 1.10 -6.10
CA VAL A 57 12.48 0.35 -4.91
C VAL A 57 11.80 -0.94 -5.35
N TYR A 58 12.49 -2.06 -5.13
CA TYR A 58 11.96 -3.37 -5.49
C TYR A 58 10.79 -3.79 -4.62
N LEU A 59 9.77 -4.34 -5.26
CA LEU A 59 8.62 -4.96 -4.64
C LEU A 59 8.64 -6.48 -4.88
N LEU A 60 7.70 -7.19 -4.28
CA LEU A 60 7.52 -8.62 -4.53
C LEU A 60 6.93 -8.88 -5.93
N GLY A 61 7.23 -10.07 -6.48
CA GLY A 61 6.59 -10.54 -7.72
C GLY A 61 7.11 -9.91 -9.00
N GLY A 62 8.32 -9.35 -9.00
CA GLY A 62 8.93 -8.71 -10.18
C GLY A 62 8.34 -7.33 -10.47
N TYR A 63 7.94 -6.62 -9.44
CA TYR A 63 7.52 -5.22 -9.51
C TYR A 63 8.56 -4.31 -8.85
N ALA A 64 8.62 -3.06 -9.31
CA ALA A 64 9.38 -2.01 -8.65
C ALA A 64 8.65 -0.66 -8.76
N ILE A 65 8.83 0.19 -7.75
CA ILE A 65 8.49 1.60 -7.83
C ILE A 65 9.76 2.32 -8.29
N VAL A 66 9.65 3.10 -9.34
CA VAL A 66 10.77 3.83 -9.92
C VAL A 66 10.45 5.31 -10.05
N ASN A 67 11.47 6.16 -9.87
CA ASN A 67 11.38 7.55 -10.28
C ASN A 67 12.17 7.73 -11.57
N VAL A 68 11.57 8.41 -12.56
CA VAL A 68 12.15 8.57 -13.89
C VAL A 68 11.79 9.93 -14.47
N TYR A 69 12.73 10.62 -15.11
CA TYR A 69 12.44 11.86 -15.85
C TYR A 69 11.59 11.58 -17.07
N SER A 70 10.67 12.50 -17.41
CA SER A 70 9.77 12.35 -18.56
C SER A 70 10.52 12.00 -19.85
N TYR A 71 11.67 12.60 -20.10
CA TYR A 71 12.48 12.32 -21.30
C TYR A 71 13.09 10.91 -21.33
N ASN A 72 13.18 10.21 -20.20
CA ASN A 72 13.71 8.85 -20.11
C ASN A 72 12.62 7.75 -20.20
N ILE A 73 11.34 8.11 -20.15
CA ILE A 73 10.24 7.11 -20.19
C ILE A 73 10.34 6.26 -21.46
N LYS A 74 10.69 6.86 -22.59
CA LYS A 74 10.89 6.12 -23.85
C LYS A 74 12.02 5.09 -23.76
N ARG A 75 13.16 5.45 -23.15
CA ARG A 75 14.28 4.54 -22.92
C ARG A 75 13.87 3.39 -21.99
N LEU A 76 13.09 3.71 -20.94
CA LEU A 76 12.54 2.71 -20.02
C LEU A 76 11.59 1.75 -20.75
N GLN A 77 10.76 2.23 -21.68
CA GLN A 77 9.89 1.40 -22.51
C GLN A 77 10.69 0.46 -23.44
N GLU A 78 11.81 0.94 -23.98
CA GLU A 78 12.69 0.19 -24.88
C GLU A 78 13.55 -0.86 -24.14
N GLU A 79 13.69 -0.75 -22.80
CA GLU A 79 14.45 -1.70 -21.99
C GLU A 79 13.82 -3.10 -22.02
N PRO A 80 14.53 -4.14 -22.50
CA PRO A 80 13.95 -5.47 -22.67
C PRO A 80 13.48 -6.14 -21.37
N ARG A 81 14.15 -5.82 -20.24
CA ARG A 81 13.79 -6.36 -18.92
C ARG A 81 12.53 -5.72 -18.33
N VAL A 82 12.13 -4.55 -18.78
CA VAL A 82 10.88 -3.90 -18.40
C VAL A 82 9.74 -4.48 -19.22
N LEU A 83 8.75 -5.04 -18.54
CA LEU A 83 7.62 -5.73 -19.16
C LEU A 83 6.37 -4.87 -19.23
N TYR A 84 6.17 -3.99 -18.27
CA TYR A 84 5.01 -3.11 -18.18
C TYR A 84 5.34 -1.88 -17.33
N ILE A 85 4.75 -0.73 -17.66
CA ILE A 85 4.93 0.56 -17.01
C ILE A 85 3.57 1.17 -16.76
N ASP A 86 3.30 1.52 -15.50
CA ASP A 86 2.07 2.18 -15.10
C ASP A 86 2.37 3.36 -14.16
N LYS A 87 1.44 4.31 -14.12
CA LYS A 87 1.50 5.42 -13.18
C LYS A 87 0.74 5.11 -11.90
N ALA A 88 0.96 5.92 -10.87
CA ALA A 88 0.17 5.87 -9.65
C ALA A 88 -1.33 6.03 -9.96
N GLN A 89 -2.16 5.24 -9.27
CA GLN A 89 -3.62 5.31 -9.36
C GLN A 89 -4.17 6.00 -8.12
N TYR A 90 -5.27 6.72 -8.30
CA TYR A 90 -6.00 7.29 -7.17
C TYR A 90 -6.96 6.23 -6.61
N TYR A 91 -6.81 5.94 -5.34
CA TYR A 91 -7.74 5.10 -4.59
C TYR A 91 -8.40 5.95 -3.50
N SER A 92 -9.73 6.01 -3.48
CA SER A 92 -10.48 6.60 -2.37
C SER A 92 -10.88 5.51 -1.38
N TYR A 93 -10.94 5.88 -0.11
CA TYR A 93 -11.52 5.00 0.90
C TYR A 93 -12.98 4.73 0.54
N GLY A 94 -13.40 3.45 0.60
CA GLY A 94 -14.79 3.08 0.36
C GLY A 94 -15.70 3.75 1.39
N ALA A 95 -16.82 4.31 0.95
CA ALA A 95 -17.83 4.75 1.88
C ALA A 95 -18.39 3.54 2.64
N GLY A 96 -18.42 3.60 3.97
CA GLY A 96 -18.89 2.52 4.82
C GLY A 96 -20.31 2.10 4.42
N VAL A 97 -20.46 0.89 3.92
CA VAL A 97 -21.76 0.28 3.65
C VAL A 97 -22.03 -0.67 4.81
N ALA A 98 -23.22 -0.53 5.42
CA ALA A 98 -23.69 -1.50 6.40
C ALA A 98 -23.67 -2.90 5.77
N TYR A 99 -22.83 -3.79 6.28
CA TYR A 99 -22.58 -5.09 5.69
C TYR A 99 -23.70 -6.05 6.08
N ASP A 100 -24.47 -6.50 5.12
CA ASP A 100 -25.43 -7.57 5.32
C ASP A 100 -24.74 -8.93 5.09
N ARG A 101 -24.48 -9.68 6.17
CA ARG A 101 -23.94 -11.05 6.11
C ARG A 101 -24.77 -11.99 5.25
N TYR A 102 -26.07 -11.68 5.06
CA TYR A 102 -26.95 -12.48 4.22
C TYR A 102 -26.58 -12.39 2.73
N ILE A 103 -26.01 -11.27 2.29
CA ILE A 103 -25.62 -11.08 0.88
C ILE A 103 -24.41 -11.96 0.52
N SER A 104 -23.49 -12.22 1.47
CA SER A 104 -22.31 -13.05 1.27
C SER A 104 -22.60 -14.56 1.36
N CYS A 105 -23.82 -14.96 1.77
CA CYS A 105 -24.19 -16.35 2.03
C CYS A 105 -23.31 -17.04 3.12
N ILE A 106 -22.53 -16.31 3.88
CA ILE A 106 -21.72 -16.82 4.99
C ILE A 106 -22.56 -16.79 6.25
N THR A 107 -23.18 -17.90 6.58
CA THR A 107 -24.02 -18.04 7.77
C THR A 107 -23.26 -18.73 8.90
N GLU A 108 -23.71 -18.54 10.16
CA GLU A 108 -23.15 -19.26 11.34
C GLU A 108 -23.18 -20.78 11.15
N ASN A 109 -24.23 -21.29 10.52
CA ASN A 109 -24.35 -22.71 10.19
C ASN A 109 -23.29 -23.17 9.19
N PHE A 110 -22.91 -22.32 8.23
CA PHE A 110 -21.85 -22.63 7.29
C PHE A 110 -20.49 -22.68 8.00
N MET A 111 -20.18 -21.67 8.80
CA MET A 111 -18.91 -21.62 9.55
C MET A 111 -18.75 -22.78 10.52
N SER A 112 -19.79 -23.10 11.32
CA SER A 112 -19.74 -24.22 12.26
C SER A 112 -19.66 -25.58 11.56
N LYS A 113 -20.34 -25.75 10.41
CA LYS A 113 -20.29 -26.99 9.62
C LYS A 113 -18.90 -27.32 9.10
N TYR A 114 -18.12 -26.31 8.73
CA TYR A 114 -16.79 -26.48 8.15
C TYR A 114 -15.64 -26.17 9.11
N GLY A 115 -15.93 -25.77 10.36
CA GLY A 115 -14.93 -25.40 11.35
C GLY A 115 -14.07 -24.18 10.94
N LEU A 116 -14.62 -23.26 10.15
CA LEU A 116 -13.92 -22.12 9.64
C LEU A 116 -13.97 -20.97 10.66
N THR A 117 -12.89 -20.76 11.37
CA THR A 117 -12.75 -19.71 12.41
C THR A 117 -11.90 -18.54 11.98
N GLY A 118 -11.15 -18.67 10.88
CA GLY A 118 -10.12 -17.70 10.50
C GLY A 118 -8.82 -17.81 11.30
N GLU A 119 -8.72 -18.72 12.26
CA GLU A 119 -7.52 -18.93 13.06
C GLU A 119 -6.30 -19.22 12.16
N GLY A 120 -5.18 -18.53 12.42
CA GLY A 120 -3.94 -18.66 11.65
C GLY A 120 -3.95 -17.91 10.31
N VAL A 121 -5.03 -17.20 9.96
CA VAL A 121 -5.12 -16.39 8.73
C VAL A 121 -4.75 -14.95 9.04
N CYS A 122 -3.73 -14.43 8.34
CA CYS A 122 -3.39 -13.00 8.39
C CYS A 122 -4.11 -12.23 7.29
N ILE A 123 -4.72 -11.10 7.64
CA ILE A 123 -5.35 -10.17 6.71
C ILE A 123 -4.51 -8.90 6.67
N GLY A 124 -4.07 -8.50 5.46
CA GLY A 124 -3.40 -7.23 5.22
C GLY A 124 -4.42 -6.13 4.89
N ILE A 125 -4.32 -5.00 5.57
CA ILE A 125 -5.21 -3.85 5.39
C ILE A 125 -4.35 -2.63 5.05
N ILE A 126 -4.72 -1.93 3.98
CA ILE A 126 -4.10 -0.67 3.54
C ILE A 126 -5.18 0.40 3.60
N ASP A 127 -5.05 1.31 4.56
CA ASP A 127 -6.10 2.30 4.83
C ASP A 127 -5.53 3.54 5.55
N SER A 128 -6.40 4.44 6.04
CA SER A 128 -6.04 5.68 6.75
C SER A 128 -5.28 5.51 8.06
N GLY A 129 -5.12 4.28 8.53
CA GLY A 129 -4.50 3.93 9.81
C GLY A 129 -5.47 3.16 10.71
N VAL A 130 -4.93 2.50 11.73
CA VAL A 130 -5.68 1.65 12.64
C VAL A 130 -5.39 2.03 14.09
N ASN A 131 -6.43 2.13 14.91
CA ASN A 131 -6.30 2.24 16.35
C ASN A 131 -5.86 0.89 16.94
N ILE A 132 -4.57 0.70 17.10
CA ILE A 132 -3.98 -0.54 17.63
C ILE A 132 -4.39 -0.84 19.07
N LEU A 133 -4.97 0.12 19.80
CA LEU A 133 -5.47 -0.04 21.18
C LEU A 133 -6.94 -0.47 21.23
N ASN A 134 -7.60 -0.64 20.08
CA ASN A 134 -8.96 -1.11 20.05
C ASN A 134 -9.02 -2.57 20.52
N ARG A 135 -9.94 -2.86 21.43
CA ARG A 135 -10.14 -4.19 22.02
C ARG A 135 -10.50 -5.26 21.00
N GLU A 136 -11.12 -4.88 19.90
CA GLU A 136 -11.45 -5.82 18.81
C GLU A 136 -10.22 -6.49 18.18
N PHE A 137 -9.03 -5.89 18.36
CA PHE A 137 -7.76 -6.44 17.88
C PHE A 137 -6.94 -7.12 18.97
N ALA A 138 -7.56 -7.50 20.08
CA ALA A 138 -6.90 -8.17 21.18
C ALA A 138 -7.69 -9.40 21.63
N ASP A 139 -7.00 -10.28 22.32
CA ASP A 139 -7.54 -11.44 23.04
C ASP A 139 -6.90 -11.53 24.42
N ASP A 140 -7.10 -12.65 25.12
CA ASP A 140 -6.53 -12.89 26.46
C ASP A 140 -4.99 -12.91 26.46
N ALA A 141 -4.36 -13.14 25.32
CA ALA A 141 -2.90 -13.13 25.16
C ALA A 141 -2.33 -11.74 24.81
N GLY A 142 -3.18 -10.74 24.52
CA GLY A 142 -2.78 -9.39 24.15
C GLY A 142 -3.18 -8.98 22.72
N SER A 143 -2.39 -8.14 22.08
CA SER A 143 -2.69 -7.69 20.72
C SER A 143 -2.52 -8.80 19.68
N ARG A 144 -3.51 -8.95 18.80
CA ARG A 144 -3.48 -9.87 17.66
C ARG A 144 -2.86 -9.27 16.41
N ILE A 145 -2.47 -8.00 16.45
CA ILE A 145 -1.84 -7.31 15.31
C ILE A 145 -0.39 -7.80 15.19
N VAL A 146 -0.08 -8.43 14.07
CA VAL A 146 1.24 -9.02 13.80
C VAL A 146 2.26 -7.96 13.34
N MET A 147 1.80 -6.97 12.57
CA MET A 147 2.64 -5.91 12.03
C MET A 147 1.81 -4.65 11.78
N TYR A 148 2.39 -3.49 12.05
CA TYR A 148 1.80 -2.20 11.73
C TYR A 148 2.83 -1.31 11.05
N TRP A 149 2.53 -0.86 9.84
CA TRP A 149 3.35 0.10 9.12
C TRP A 149 2.69 1.47 9.12
N ASN A 150 3.21 2.38 9.95
CA ASN A 150 2.78 3.77 9.96
C ASN A 150 3.59 4.56 8.92
N GLN A 151 2.94 4.95 7.85
CA GLN A 151 3.55 5.70 6.75
C GLN A 151 3.55 7.22 6.97
N ASN A 152 2.80 7.72 7.96
CA ASN A 152 2.63 9.14 8.26
C ASN A 152 3.62 9.67 9.30
N THR A 153 4.80 9.04 9.42
CA THR A 153 5.78 9.44 10.43
C THR A 153 7.07 9.94 9.77
N ASP A 154 7.59 11.05 10.29
CA ASP A 154 8.89 11.60 9.91
C ASP A 154 10.08 10.79 10.49
N TYR A 155 9.85 9.54 10.87
CA TYR A 155 10.85 8.66 11.50
C TYR A 155 11.82 8.00 10.52
N GLU A 156 11.76 8.32 9.23
CA GLU A 156 12.62 7.75 8.19
C GLU A 156 14.12 7.73 8.54
N ARG A 157 14.58 8.80 9.20
CA ARG A 157 15.99 8.92 9.60
C ARG A 157 16.37 8.04 10.78
N THR A 158 15.41 7.70 11.64
CA THR A 158 15.66 7.01 12.92
C THR A 158 15.45 5.50 12.78
N TYR A 159 14.55 5.07 11.90
CA TYR A 159 14.19 3.69 11.70
C TYR A 159 14.08 3.36 10.20
N PRO A 160 15.24 3.28 9.51
CA PRO A 160 15.24 2.98 8.08
C PRO A 160 14.60 1.61 7.84
N ASN A 161 13.70 1.55 6.89
CA ASN A 161 13.16 0.31 6.36
C ASN A 161 13.44 0.23 4.86
N ARG A 162 13.28 -0.95 4.27
CA ARG A 162 13.60 -1.17 2.85
C ARG A 162 12.75 -0.34 1.87
N TYR A 163 11.69 0.29 2.34
CA TYR A 163 10.80 1.10 1.51
C TYR A 163 11.08 2.60 1.63
N GLY A 164 12.00 3.02 2.53
CA GLY A 164 12.38 4.42 2.71
C GLY A 164 11.26 5.33 3.21
N LEU A 165 10.20 4.78 3.79
CA LEU A 165 9.00 5.51 4.21
C LEU A 165 8.45 5.00 5.53
N GLY A 166 8.20 5.92 6.47
CA GLY A 166 7.51 5.64 7.71
C GLY A 166 8.22 4.64 8.63
N ARG A 167 7.50 4.08 9.57
CA ARG A 167 8.01 3.10 10.54
C ARG A 167 7.18 1.83 10.57
N ILE A 168 7.85 0.69 10.56
CA ILE A 168 7.25 -0.63 10.76
C ILE A 168 7.42 -1.00 12.23
N TYR A 169 6.33 -1.44 12.87
CA TYR A 169 6.28 -1.99 14.22
C TYR A 169 5.99 -3.47 14.13
N ASP A 170 6.77 -4.27 14.84
CA ASP A 170 6.54 -5.71 14.95
C ASP A 170 5.53 -6.05 16.06
N GLN A 171 5.16 -7.33 16.16
CA GLN A 171 4.18 -7.80 17.12
C GLN A 171 4.57 -7.50 18.58
N SER A 172 5.86 -7.59 18.92
CA SER A 172 6.36 -7.33 20.27
C SER A 172 6.22 -5.87 20.64
N GLU A 173 6.63 -4.95 19.74
CA GLU A 173 6.48 -3.50 19.92
C GLU A 173 5.01 -3.11 20.03
N ILE A 174 4.13 -3.71 19.22
CA ILE A 174 2.68 -3.47 19.26
C ILE A 174 2.07 -3.96 20.57
N GLY A 175 2.47 -5.15 21.03
CA GLY A 175 2.05 -5.71 22.32
C GLY A 175 2.41 -4.77 23.47
N GLN A 176 3.64 -4.29 23.52
CA GLN A 176 4.08 -3.34 24.54
C GLN A 176 3.30 -2.02 24.47
N MET A 177 3.04 -1.48 23.27
CA MET A 177 2.22 -0.28 23.09
C MET A 177 0.78 -0.50 23.57
N TYR A 178 0.21 -1.68 23.33
CA TYR A 178 -1.13 -2.04 23.80
C TYR A 178 -1.22 -2.07 25.32
N GLU A 179 -0.23 -2.67 25.99
CA GLU A 179 -0.13 -2.69 27.46
C GLU A 179 0.06 -1.29 28.03
N ASP A 180 0.98 -0.51 27.47
CA ASP A 180 1.28 0.86 27.90
C ASP A 180 0.20 1.89 27.52
N ARG A 181 -0.84 1.49 26.77
CA ARG A 181 -1.87 2.37 26.21
C ARG A 181 -1.29 3.52 25.38
N ARG A 182 -0.23 3.25 24.64
CA ARG A 182 0.50 4.23 23.84
C ARG A 182 0.26 4.00 22.34
N LEU A 183 -0.10 5.06 21.64
CA LEU A 183 -0.26 5.05 20.18
C LEU A 183 1.07 5.31 19.45
N PRO A 184 1.28 4.76 18.26
CA PRO A 184 2.50 4.92 17.45
C PRO A 184 2.56 6.26 16.70
N GLY A 185 2.00 7.34 17.23
CA GLY A 185 1.94 8.67 16.62
C GLY A 185 0.52 9.19 16.48
N VAL A 186 0.33 10.21 15.63
CA VAL A 186 -0.99 10.77 15.35
C VAL A 186 -1.81 9.73 14.57
N MET A 187 -2.97 9.39 15.10
CA MET A 187 -3.91 8.52 14.39
C MET A 187 -4.51 9.28 13.21
N GLY A 188 -4.59 8.61 12.08
CA GLY A 188 -5.37 9.04 10.94
C GLY A 188 -6.89 8.99 11.21
N GLU A 189 -7.67 9.09 10.16
CA GLU A 189 -9.13 8.93 10.21
C GLU A 189 -9.54 7.57 10.76
N GLN A 190 -10.76 7.45 11.29
CA GLN A 190 -11.26 6.21 11.91
C GLN A 190 -11.54 5.09 10.91
N HIS A 191 -11.63 5.41 9.62
CA HIS A 191 -12.04 4.49 8.57
C HIS A 191 -11.24 3.18 8.57
N GLY A 192 -9.90 3.24 8.63
CA GLY A 192 -9.08 2.03 8.66
C GLY A 192 -9.32 1.16 9.90
N THR A 193 -9.69 1.75 11.04
CA THR A 193 -10.08 0.99 12.23
C THR A 193 -11.41 0.26 12.02
N GLU A 194 -12.38 0.91 11.39
CA GLU A 194 -13.69 0.31 11.07
C GLU A 194 -13.54 -0.84 10.07
N VAL A 195 -12.76 -0.63 9.00
CA VAL A 195 -12.47 -1.67 8.00
C VAL A 195 -11.77 -2.87 8.65
N ALA A 196 -10.77 -2.62 9.49
CA ALA A 196 -10.04 -3.67 10.20
C ALA A 196 -10.95 -4.44 11.17
N SER A 197 -11.85 -3.75 11.87
CA SER A 197 -12.82 -4.37 12.78
C SER A 197 -13.77 -5.32 12.05
N VAL A 198 -14.26 -4.90 10.88
CA VAL A 198 -15.12 -5.77 10.05
C VAL A 198 -14.37 -6.98 9.51
N ALA A 199 -13.11 -6.79 9.10
CA ALA A 199 -12.33 -7.84 8.46
C ALA A 199 -11.73 -8.85 9.44
N ALA A 200 -11.31 -8.41 10.64
CA ALA A 200 -10.52 -9.20 11.58
C ALA A 200 -10.84 -8.90 13.06
N GLY A 201 -11.88 -8.14 13.36
CA GLY A 201 -12.30 -7.87 14.74
C GLY A 201 -12.84 -9.12 15.44
N SER A 202 -12.61 -9.21 16.74
CA SER A 202 -13.29 -10.17 17.60
C SER A 202 -14.59 -9.52 18.07
N ASN A 203 -15.73 -10.05 17.71
CA ASN A 203 -16.99 -9.61 18.30
C ASN A 203 -16.97 -9.84 19.82
N ILE A 204 -16.57 -8.84 20.58
CA ILE A 204 -16.56 -8.84 22.05
C ILE A 204 -17.79 -8.08 22.54
#